data_22d7ba7fd435fb0bbb51dc170eddae7c
#
_entry.id   22d7ba7fd435fb0bbb51dc170eddae7c
#
_cell.length_a   1.000
_cell.length_b   1.000
_cell.length_c   1.000
_cell.angle_alpha   90.00
_cell.angle_beta   90.00
_cell.angle_gamma   90.00
#
_symmetry.space_group_name_H-M   'P 1'
#
loop_
_entity.id
_entity.type
_entity.pdbx_description
1 polymer ?
#
loop_
_entity_poly.entity_id
_entity_poly.type
_entity_poly.pdbx_seq_one_letter_code
_entity_poly.pdbx_strand_id
1 'polypeptide(L)'
;MNKKLTPELIALRAKSDKIKNIKNLNVWGSEISDCSILQKMPLLEIISLSVNKIKTLKYFQNMTNLQELYLRKNLISSFNEINYLKTCPKLKILWLNENPISYVPGYRLGVIHFLPNLQKLDDNDVDFDEKEIARNVDINNLNMQVNNAYNNAMNKILFYCYYY
;
A
#
# COMPACT_ATOMS: atom_id res chain seq x y z
N MET A 1 -12.63 -0.34 15.54
CA MET A 1 -11.49 -0.29 16.48
C MET A 1 -10.17 -0.22 15.72
N ASN A 2 -9.23 0.64 16.15
CA ASN A 2 -7.88 0.67 15.58
C ASN A 2 -7.03 -0.41 16.26
N LYS A 3 -6.60 -1.42 15.50
CA LYS A 3 -5.73 -2.48 16.01
C LYS A 3 -4.28 -2.17 15.62
N LYS A 4 -3.42 -2.04 16.64
CA LYS A 4 -1.99 -1.81 16.43
C LYS A 4 -1.22 -3.10 16.22
N LEU A 5 -0.22 -3.04 15.38
CA LEU A 5 0.82 -4.06 15.31
C LEU A 5 1.71 -3.92 16.54
N THR A 6 1.76 -4.97 17.39
CA THR A 6 2.51 -4.96 18.65
C THR A 6 3.79 -5.76 18.56
N PRO A 7 4.79 -5.49 19.45
CA PRO A 7 6.01 -6.29 19.52
C PRO A 7 5.75 -7.77 19.73
N GLU A 8 4.75 -8.12 20.56
CA GLU A 8 4.40 -9.51 20.87
C GLU A 8 3.87 -10.24 19.63
N LEU A 9 3.02 -9.58 18.83
CA LEU A 9 2.51 -10.15 17.59
C LEU A 9 3.65 -10.32 16.57
N ILE A 10 4.56 -9.34 16.48
CA ILE A 10 5.74 -9.43 15.61
C ILE A 10 6.62 -10.61 16.05
N ALA A 11 6.95 -10.72 17.33
CA ALA A 11 7.77 -11.80 17.86
C ALA A 11 7.16 -13.18 17.58
N LEU A 12 5.83 -13.31 17.76
CA LEU A 12 5.10 -14.52 17.45
C LEU A 12 5.19 -14.89 15.95
N ARG A 13 5.00 -13.92 15.06
CA ARG A 13 4.96 -14.13 13.62
C ARG A 13 6.35 -14.37 13.01
N ALA A 14 7.34 -13.65 13.49
CA ALA A 14 8.73 -13.77 13.03
C ALA A 14 9.53 -14.86 13.77
N LYS A 15 8.96 -15.45 14.84
CA LYS A 15 9.63 -16.40 15.73
C LYS A 15 10.96 -15.84 16.27
N SER A 16 10.96 -14.54 16.60
CA SER A 16 12.12 -13.82 17.11
C SER A 16 11.67 -12.63 17.97
N ASP A 17 12.31 -12.47 19.10
CA ASP A 17 12.14 -11.31 20.00
C ASP A 17 13.03 -10.10 19.61
N LYS A 18 14.04 -10.35 18.76
CA LYS A 18 14.96 -9.31 18.28
C LYS A 18 14.36 -8.55 17.09
N ILE A 19 13.30 -7.78 17.35
CA ILE A 19 12.50 -7.13 16.28
C ILE A 19 13.32 -6.27 15.32
N LYS A 20 14.41 -5.65 15.78
CA LYS A 20 15.29 -4.82 14.94
C LYS A 20 16.07 -5.61 13.91
N ASN A 21 16.23 -6.92 14.10
CA ASN A 21 17.01 -7.81 13.22
C ASN A 21 16.13 -8.55 12.20
N ILE A 22 14.81 -8.39 12.30
CA ILE A 22 13.87 -9.07 11.40
C ILE A 22 13.98 -8.45 10.01
N LYS A 23 14.16 -9.30 9.01
CA LYS A 23 14.18 -8.93 7.59
C LYS A 23 12.86 -9.23 6.90
N ASN A 24 12.20 -10.30 7.28
CA ASN A 24 10.95 -10.77 6.68
C ASN A 24 9.86 -10.84 7.75
N LEU A 25 8.75 -10.14 7.52
CA LEU A 25 7.62 -10.12 8.45
C LEU A 25 6.32 -10.42 7.70
N ASN A 26 5.60 -11.44 8.16
CA ASN A 26 4.28 -11.78 7.66
C ASN A 26 3.22 -11.60 8.75
N VAL A 27 2.32 -10.63 8.57
CA VAL A 27 1.20 -10.31 9.47
C VAL A 27 -0.13 -10.33 8.68
N TRP A 28 -0.25 -11.27 7.77
CA TRP A 28 -1.46 -11.48 6.97
C TRP A 28 -2.70 -11.70 7.86
N GLY A 29 -3.84 -11.13 7.48
CA GLY A 29 -5.14 -11.44 8.07
C GLY A 29 -5.27 -11.08 9.56
N SER A 30 -4.57 -10.04 10.04
CA SER A 30 -4.49 -9.73 11.48
C SER A 30 -5.32 -8.52 11.89
N GLU A 31 -6.12 -7.94 10.97
CA GLU A 31 -6.97 -6.75 11.18
C GLU A 31 -6.19 -5.47 11.60
N ILE A 32 -4.91 -5.39 11.29
CA ILE A 32 -4.05 -4.27 11.65
C ILE A 32 -4.45 -3.01 10.88
N SER A 33 -4.53 -1.90 11.60
CA SER A 33 -4.75 -0.56 11.02
C SER A 33 -3.63 0.43 11.35
N ASP A 34 -2.84 0.16 12.38
CA ASP A 34 -1.66 0.94 12.78
C ASP A 34 -0.43 0.05 12.81
N CYS A 35 0.48 0.29 11.88
CA CYS A 35 1.76 -0.42 11.79
C CYS A 35 2.96 0.51 12.07
N SER A 36 2.77 1.55 12.89
CA SER A 36 3.81 2.55 13.23
C SER A 36 5.08 1.95 13.82
N ILE A 37 4.99 0.80 14.49
CA ILE A 37 6.14 0.09 15.03
C ILE A 37 7.16 -0.32 13.96
N LEU A 38 6.74 -0.50 12.69
CA LEU A 38 7.64 -0.88 11.59
C LEU A 38 8.77 0.13 11.39
N GLN A 39 8.57 1.41 11.76
CA GLN A 39 9.62 2.44 11.71
C GLN A 39 10.80 2.15 12.63
N LYS A 40 10.63 1.23 13.61
CA LYS A 40 11.70 0.77 14.52
C LYS A 40 12.41 -0.50 14.01
N MET A 41 12.12 -0.95 12.80
CA MET A 41 12.61 -2.19 12.19
C MET A 41 13.41 -1.90 10.92
N PRO A 42 14.63 -1.35 11.03
CA PRO A 42 15.37 -0.79 9.89
C PRO A 42 15.88 -1.85 8.89
N LEU A 43 15.90 -3.12 9.27
CA LEU A 43 16.40 -4.20 8.43
C LEU A 43 15.33 -4.94 7.64
N LEU A 44 14.06 -4.49 7.71
CA LEU A 44 12.98 -5.12 6.95
C LEU A 44 13.21 -5.00 5.44
N GLU A 45 13.17 -6.15 4.79
CA GLU A 45 13.33 -6.34 3.35
C GLU A 45 11.99 -6.76 2.70
N ILE A 46 11.26 -7.66 3.36
CA ILE A 46 9.98 -8.20 2.87
C ILE A 46 8.90 -8.03 3.94
N ILE A 47 7.79 -7.40 3.59
CA ILE A 47 6.66 -7.19 4.49
C ILE A 47 5.37 -7.66 3.83
N SER A 48 4.70 -8.64 4.45
CA SER A 48 3.34 -9.05 4.08
C SER A 48 2.33 -8.58 5.13
N LEU A 49 1.47 -7.65 4.72
CA LEU A 49 0.38 -7.07 5.49
C LEU A 49 -0.96 -7.20 4.74
N SER A 50 -1.05 -8.14 3.80
CA SER A 50 -2.30 -8.37 3.06
C SER A 50 -3.45 -8.76 3.99
N VAL A 51 -4.67 -8.42 3.59
CA VAL A 51 -5.91 -8.68 4.35
C VAL A 51 -5.89 -8.02 5.74
N ASN A 52 -5.66 -6.70 5.74
CA ASN A 52 -5.65 -5.87 6.95
C ASN A 52 -6.54 -4.62 6.75
N LYS A 53 -6.41 -3.62 7.61
CA LYS A 53 -7.21 -2.39 7.60
C LYS A 53 -6.33 -1.13 7.48
N ILE A 54 -5.21 -1.24 6.75
CA ILE A 54 -4.24 -0.16 6.59
C ILE A 54 -4.79 0.87 5.61
N LYS A 55 -4.78 2.14 6.02
CA LYS A 55 -5.24 3.29 5.23
C LYS A 55 -4.10 4.20 4.78
N THR A 56 -2.95 4.16 5.47
CA THR A 56 -1.82 5.05 5.20
C THR A 56 -0.52 4.30 5.05
N LEU A 57 0.28 4.74 4.09
CA LEU A 57 1.62 4.22 3.80
C LEU A 57 2.74 5.00 4.49
N LYS A 58 2.41 6.03 5.30
CA LYS A 58 3.40 6.87 5.99
C LYS A 58 4.38 6.08 6.86
N TYR A 59 3.98 4.93 7.37
CA TYR A 59 4.82 4.10 8.24
C TYR A 59 5.92 3.34 7.48
N PHE A 60 5.85 3.29 6.15
CA PHE A 60 6.88 2.69 5.29
C PHE A 60 7.90 3.72 4.79
N GLN A 61 7.69 5.00 5.09
CA GLN A 61 8.60 6.06 4.70
C GLN A 61 10.02 5.81 5.25
N ASN A 62 11.03 6.01 4.38
CA ASN A 62 12.46 5.83 4.70
C ASN A 62 12.88 4.39 5.03
N MET A 63 12.10 3.38 4.65
CA MET A 63 12.50 1.98 4.76
C MET A 63 13.47 1.63 3.62
N THR A 64 14.73 1.99 3.79
CA THR A 64 15.77 1.94 2.73
C THR A 64 16.16 0.52 2.31
N ASN A 65 15.80 -0.50 3.12
CA ASN A 65 16.05 -1.91 2.80
C ASN A 65 14.83 -2.63 2.23
N LEU A 66 13.64 -2.01 2.23
CA LEU A 66 12.41 -2.62 1.77
C LEU A 66 12.48 -2.93 0.28
N GLN A 67 12.26 -4.18 -0.09
CA GLN A 67 12.28 -4.71 -1.45
C GLN A 67 10.89 -5.16 -1.92
N GLU A 68 10.13 -5.78 -1.01
CA GLU A 68 8.81 -6.33 -1.32
C GLU A 68 7.78 -5.88 -0.27
N LEU A 69 6.66 -5.36 -0.74
CA LEU A 69 5.56 -4.90 0.11
C LEU A 69 4.23 -5.44 -0.40
N TYR A 70 3.61 -6.29 0.39
CA TYR A 70 2.33 -6.94 0.09
C TYR A 70 1.21 -6.33 0.93
N LEU A 71 0.33 -5.55 0.28
CA LEU A 71 -0.78 -4.81 0.89
C LEU A 71 -2.14 -5.12 0.24
N ARG A 72 -2.25 -6.25 -0.49
CA ARG A 72 -3.52 -6.68 -1.09
C ARG A 72 -4.62 -6.65 -0.03
N LYS A 73 -5.82 -6.20 -0.43
CA LYS A 73 -7.03 -6.19 0.43
C LYS A 73 -6.78 -5.42 1.74
N ASN A 74 -6.52 -4.13 1.56
CA ASN A 74 -6.42 -3.11 2.60
C ASN A 74 -7.34 -1.93 2.25
N LEU A 75 -7.11 -0.76 2.81
CA LEU A 75 -7.99 0.41 2.69
C LEU A 75 -7.26 1.63 2.10
N ILE A 76 -6.23 1.41 1.28
CA ILE A 76 -5.49 2.49 0.60
C ILE A 76 -6.39 3.05 -0.50
N SER A 77 -6.65 4.37 -0.47
CA SER A 77 -7.65 5.01 -1.34
C SER A 77 -7.12 6.18 -2.18
N SER A 78 -5.86 6.59 -2.03
CA SER A 78 -5.33 7.79 -2.71
C SER A 78 -3.92 7.56 -3.25
N PHE A 79 -3.64 8.12 -4.43
CA PHE A 79 -2.28 8.16 -4.98
C PHE A 79 -1.31 8.95 -4.10
N ASN A 80 -1.80 9.91 -3.29
CA ASN A 80 -0.95 10.65 -2.36
C ASN A 80 -0.27 9.74 -1.33
N GLU A 81 -0.90 8.61 -0.98
CA GLU A 81 -0.28 7.62 -0.09
C GLU A 81 0.96 6.95 -0.72
N ILE A 82 0.96 6.76 -2.05
CA ILE A 82 2.09 6.17 -2.77
C ILE A 82 3.36 7.02 -2.67
N ASN A 83 3.22 8.35 -2.49
CA ASN A 83 4.36 9.25 -2.30
C ASN A 83 5.29 8.83 -1.15
N TYR A 84 4.75 8.25 -0.07
CA TYR A 84 5.57 7.79 1.04
C TYR A 84 6.55 6.69 0.65
N LEU A 85 6.23 5.90 -0.38
CA LEU A 85 7.09 4.82 -0.87
C LEU A 85 8.23 5.29 -1.78
N LYS A 86 8.20 6.55 -2.26
CA LYS A 86 9.31 7.12 -3.06
C LYS A 86 10.65 7.12 -2.30
N THR A 87 10.58 7.12 -0.97
CA THR A 87 11.76 7.09 -0.10
C THR A 87 12.27 5.67 0.19
N CYS A 88 11.72 4.65 -0.51
CA CYS A 88 12.11 3.25 -0.43
C CYS A 88 12.88 2.85 -1.71
N PRO A 89 14.18 3.14 -1.84
CA PRO A 89 14.90 3.06 -3.11
C PRO A 89 15.07 1.64 -3.64
N LYS A 90 14.94 0.63 -2.77
CA LYS A 90 15.08 -0.78 -3.13
C LYS A 90 13.75 -1.48 -3.42
N LEU A 91 12.61 -0.77 -3.32
CA LEU A 91 11.29 -1.37 -3.54
C LEU A 91 11.12 -1.80 -4.99
N LYS A 92 10.91 -3.10 -5.20
CA LYS A 92 10.77 -3.75 -6.52
C LYS A 92 9.41 -4.37 -6.74
N ILE A 93 8.81 -4.91 -5.68
CA ILE A 93 7.53 -5.61 -5.74
C ILE A 93 6.54 -4.92 -4.81
N LEU A 94 5.38 -4.56 -5.35
CA LEU A 94 4.28 -3.94 -4.60
C LEU A 94 2.96 -4.61 -4.98
N TRP A 95 2.21 -5.06 -3.98
CA TRP A 95 0.84 -5.55 -4.17
C TRP A 95 -0.14 -4.60 -3.51
N LEU A 96 -1.04 -4.02 -4.31
CA LEU A 96 -2.08 -3.08 -3.86
C LEU A 96 -3.48 -3.49 -4.36
N ASN A 97 -3.61 -4.58 -5.08
CA ASN A 97 -4.89 -5.06 -5.58
C ASN A 97 -5.91 -5.26 -4.42
N GLU A 98 -7.20 -5.15 -4.71
CA GLU A 98 -8.28 -5.15 -3.72
C GLU A 98 -8.16 -4.02 -2.66
N ASN A 99 -7.46 -2.94 -2.95
CA ASN A 99 -7.58 -1.67 -2.24
C ASN A 99 -8.51 -0.72 -3.01
N PRO A 100 -9.15 0.27 -2.37
CA PRO A 100 -10.00 1.23 -3.08
C PRO A 100 -9.30 1.91 -4.26
N ILE A 101 -8.01 2.23 -4.13
CA ILE A 101 -7.21 2.83 -5.21
C ILE A 101 -7.09 1.93 -6.44
N SER A 102 -7.12 0.60 -6.30
CA SER A 102 -6.92 -0.32 -7.42
C SER A 102 -8.09 -0.39 -8.40
N TYR A 103 -9.24 0.16 -8.02
CA TYR A 103 -10.43 0.23 -8.88
C TYR A 103 -10.54 1.54 -9.67
N VAL A 104 -9.58 2.44 -9.50
CA VAL A 104 -9.59 3.75 -10.18
C VAL A 104 -9.01 3.58 -11.60
N PRO A 105 -9.66 4.15 -12.63
CA PRO A 105 -9.07 4.23 -13.96
C PRO A 105 -7.65 4.83 -13.91
N GLY A 106 -6.70 4.20 -14.62
CA GLY A 106 -5.30 4.65 -14.60
C GLY A 106 -4.50 4.27 -13.36
N TYR A 107 -5.05 3.45 -12.45
CA TYR A 107 -4.39 2.99 -11.23
C TYR A 107 -2.96 2.52 -11.48
N ARG A 108 -2.77 1.59 -12.42
CA ARG A 108 -1.48 0.98 -12.69
C ARG A 108 -0.44 2.01 -13.14
N LEU A 109 -0.77 2.83 -14.11
CA LEU A 109 0.12 3.90 -14.60
C LEU A 109 0.39 4.96 -13.52
N GLY A 110 -0.60 5.29 -12.70
CA GLY A 110 -0.44 6.21 -11.56
C GLY A 110 0.56 5.67 -10.54
N VAL A 111 0.49 4.39 -10.17
CA VAL A 111 1.46 3.78 -9.24
C VAL A 111 2.87 3.76 -9.85
N ILE A 112 3.00 3.37 -11.12
CA ILE A 112 4.29 3.32 -11.83
C ILE A 112 4.89 4.73 -11.96
N HIS A 113 4.08 5.77 -12.19
CA HIS A 113 4.51 7.17 -12.18
C HIS A 113 5.23 7.55 -10.87
N PHE A 114 4.65 7.19 -9.73
CA PHE A 114 5.26 7.47 -8.43
C PHE A 114 6.48 6.59 -8.13
N LEU A 115 6.50 5.36 -8.65
CA LEU A 115 7.49 4.33 -8.34
C LEU A 115 8.12 3.74 -9.62
N PRO A 116 8.91 4.52 -10.38
CA PRO A 116 9.44 4.10 -11.69
C PRO A 116 10.44 2.93 -11.59
N ASN A 117 11.00 2.67 -10.41
CA ASN A 117 11.92 1.55 -10.18
C ASN A 117 11.20 0.22 -9.92
N LEU A 118 9.86 0.23 -9.86
CA LEU A 118 9.09 -0.98 -9.62
C LEU A 118 9.30 -1.98 -10.76
N GLN A 119 9.46 -3.25 -10.40
CA GLN A 119 9.61 -4.36 -11.34
C GLN A 119 8.31 -5.17 -11.46
N LYS A 120 7.53 -5.21 -10.38
CA LYS A 120 6.26 -5.93 -10.35
C LYS A 120 5.21 -5.15 -9.56
N LEU A 121 4.04 -4.96 -10.17
CA LEU A 121 2.87 -4.40 -9.51
C LEU A 121 1.73 -5.41 -9.58
N ASP A 122 1.25 -5.81 -8.41
CA ASP A 122 0.29 -6.89 -8.26
C ASP A 122 0.82 -8.19 -8.90
N ASP A 123 0.06 -8.83 -9.78
CA ASP A 123 0.45 -10.08 -10.43
C ASP A 123 1.27 -9.88 -11.72
N ASN A 124 1.47 -8.63 -12.17
CA ASN A 124 2.05 -8.32 -13.46
C ASN A 124 3.40 -7.63 -13.36
N ASP A 125 4.36 -8.07 -14.15
CA ASP A 125 5.64 -7.38 -14.31
C ASP A 125 5.42 -6.00 -14.93
N VAL A 126 6.26 -5.04 -14.57
CA VAL A 126 6.23 -3.67 -15.11
C VAL A 126 7.26 -3.56 -16.22
N ASP A 127 6.79 -3.38 -17.43
CA ASP A 127 7.64 -3.29 -18.61
C ASP A 127 8.15 -1.86 -18.88
N PHE A 128 8.99 -1.74 -19.90
CA PHE A 128 9.59 -0.48 -20.28
C PHE A 128 8.56 0.50 -20.86
N ASP A 129 7.66 0.03 -21.71
CA ASP A 129 6.68 0.88 -22.39
C ASP A 129 5.69 1.48 -21.39
N GLU A 130 5.26 0.71 -20.38
CA GLU A 130 4.42 1.21 -19.29
C GLU A 130 5.12 2.33 -18.51
N LYS A 131 6.42 2.20 -18.26
CA LYS A 131 7.21 3.23 -17.56
C LYS A 131 7.30 4.53 -18.37
N GLU A 132 7.49 4.43 -19.68
CA GLU A 132 7.50 5.59 -20.56
C GLU A 132 6.15 6.30 -20.60
N ILE A 133 5.05 5.56 -20.71
CA ILE A 133 3.69 6.11 -20.64
C ILE A 133 3.43 6.77 -19.27
N ALA A 134 3.82 6.10 -18.20
CA ALA A 134 3.60 6.58 -16.83
C ALA A 134 4.33 7.89 -16.52
N ARG A 135 5.45 8.22 -17.20
CA ARG A 135 6.15 9.50 -17.01
C ARG A 135 5.27 10.72 -17.32
N ASN A 136 4.33 10.57 -18.26
CA ASN A 136 3.48 11.65 -18.75
C ASN A 136 2.07 11.65 -18.13
N VAL A 137 1.82 10.82 -17.10
CA VAL A 137 0.52 10.74 -16.45
C VAL A 137 0.21 11.99 -15.66
N ASP A 138 -0.97 12.57 -15.87
CA ASP A 138 -1.50 13.66 -15.05
C ASP A 138 -2.10 13.13 -13.75
N ILE A 139 -1.30 13.18 -12.71
CA ILE A 139 -1.68 12.71 -11.36
C ILE A 139 -2.83 13.53 -10.75
N ASN A 140 -2.95 14.83 -11.08
CA ASN A 140 -4.03 15.66 -10.56
C ASN A 140 -5.38 15.19 -11.13
N ASN A 141 -5.41 14.86 -12.41
CA ASN A 141 -6.59 14.28 -13.04
C ASN A 141 -6.94 12.92 -12.44
N LEU A 142 -5.97 12.04 -12.21
CA LEU A 142 -6.21 10.76 -11.55
C LEU A 142 -6.75 10.93 -10.12
N ASN A 143 -6.20 11.84 -9.33
CA ASN A 143 -6.71 12.11 -7.98
C ASN A 143 -8.15 12.68 -8.00
N MET A 144 -8.50 13.51 -8.99
CA MET A 144 -9.87 13.99 -9.16
C MET A 144 -10.84 12.82 -9.48
N GLN A 145 -10.43 11.89 -10.33
CA GLN A 145 -11.22 10.70 -10.65
C GLN A 145 -11.44 9.80 -9.41
N VAL A 146 -10.42 9.63 -8.56
CA VAL A 146 -10.54 8.93 -7.27
C VAL A 146 -11.62 9.56 -6.41
N ASN A 147 -11.56 10.89 -6.22
CA ASN A 147 -12.49 11.61 -5.38
C ASN A 147 -13.94 11.54 -5.94
N ASN A 148 -14.10 11.65 -7.25
CA ASN A 148 -15.40 11.54 -7.90
C ASN A 148 -15.99 10.15 -7.77
N ALA A 149 -15.18 9.09 -7.97
CA ALA A 149 -15.63 7.72 -7.81
C ALA A 149 -16.05 7.41 -6.36
N TYR A 150 -15.29 7.92 -5.38
CA TYR A 150 -15.61 7.78 -3.96
C TYR A 150 -16.92 8.50 -3.61
N ASN A 151 -17.08 9.76 -4.04
CA ASN A 151 -18.29 10.56 -3.79
C ASN A 151 -19.53 9.92 -4.44
N ASN A 152 -19.41 9.40 -5.65
CA ASN A 152 -20.50 8.70 -6.33
C ASN A 152 -20.91 7.40 -5.59
N ALA A 153 -19.94 6.64 -5.09
CA ALA A 153 -20.23 5.45 -4.31
C ALA A 153 -20.90 5.78 -2.97
N MET A 154 -20.41 6.83 -2.28
CA MET A 154 -21.01 7.31 -1.03
C MET A 154 -22.44 7.83 -1.23
N ASN A 155 -22.68 8.59 -2.29
CA ASN A 155 -24.02 9.08 -2.62
C ASN A 155 -25.02 7.94 -2.92
N LYS A 156 -24.57 6.88 -3.60
CA LYS A 156 -25.38 5.67 -3.79
C LYS A 156 -25.72 4.99 -2.46
N ILE A 157 -24.73 4.82 -1.58
CA ILE A 157 -24.95 4.21 -0.26
C ILE A 157 -25.93 5.05 0.57
N LEU A 158 -25.74 6.38 0.61
CA LEU A 158 -26.66 7.29 1.32
C LEU A 158 -28.08 7.22 0.73
N PHE A 159 -28.21 7.18 -0.60
CA PHE A 159 -29.51 7.04 -1.25
C PHE A 159 -30.21 5.73 -0.81
N TYR A 160 -29.53 4.60 -0.80
CA TYR A 160 -30.09 3.34 -0.33
C TYR A 160 -30.45 3.37 1.16
N CYS A 161 -29.64 4.03 2.02
CA CYS A 161 -29.93 4.15 3.45
C CYS A 161 -31.12 5.10 3.76
N TYR A 162 -31.45 6.03 2.86
CA TYR A 162 -32.57 6.96 3.04
C TYR A 162 -33.90 6.46 2.46
N TYR A 163 -33.88 5.53 1.51
CA TYR A 163 -35.09 5.11 0.78
C TYR A 163 -35.47 3.63 0.98
N TYR A 164 -34.69 2.89 1.76
CA TYR A 164 -34.94 1.50 2.16
C TYR A 164 -34.56 1.26 3.61
#